data_e353bb3827602ea5ef15d9a227f70910
#
_entry.id   e353bb3827602ea5ef15d9a227f70910
#
_cell.length_a   1.000
_cell.length_b   1.000
_cell.length_c   1.000
_cell.angle_alpha   90.00
_cell.angle_beta   90.00
_cell.angle_gamma   90.00
#
_symmetry.space_group_name_H-M   'P 1'
#
loop_
_entity.id
_entity.type
_entity.pdbx_description
1 polymer ?
#
loop_
_entity_poly.entity_id
_entity_poly.type
_entity_poly.pdbx_seq_one_letter_code
_entity_poly.pdbx_strand_id
1 'polypeptide(L)'
;MKMRALMTVAGICALATATAITPAVAKVDGDTIILGSSISLTGKYATNGLHTQRGYDFAVKTINDAGGVKVDGKSYKLAVTYYDDESTPARGAQLAERLIQQDGVQYMLGPYSSGMTKAIAPVSEKFGVPMVEAEGASRSLFTQGYKYLFAVLSTSEQYLATAVDMAAEERKKNF
;
A
#
# COMPACT_ATOMS: atom_id res chain seq x y z
N MET A 1 31.83 62.70 35.37
CA MET A 1 30.93 62.44 34.23
C MET A 1 30.82 60.90 34.07
N LYS A 2 29.65 60.33 34.50
CA LYS A 2 29.44 58.87 34.41
C LYS A 2 28.49 58.59 33.23
N MET A 3 29.04 57.92 32.23
CA MET A 3 28.24 57.44 31.06
C MET A 3 27.61 56.10 31.43
N ARG A 4 26.27 56.04 31.42
CA ARG A 4 25.47 54.83 31.57
C ARG A 4 25.29 54.21 30.18
N ALA A 5 25.80 52.99 30.00
CA ALA A 5 25.53 52.17 28.82
C ALA A 5 24.15 51.55 28.92
N LEU A 6 23.31 51.81 27.92
CA LEU A 6 21.98 51.20 27.75
C LEU A 6 22.18 49.88 27.00
N MET A 7 21.93 48.73 27.67
CA MET A 7 21.86 47.42 27.01
C MET A 7 20.45 47.22 26.48
N THR A 8 20.34 47.18 25.15
CA THR A 8 19.10 46.82 24.44
C THR A 8 19.06 45.30 24.31
N VAL A 9 18.15 44.66 25.03
CA VAL A 9 17.90 43.20 24.88
C VAL A 9 16.93 43.04 23.70
N ALA A 10 17.45 42.51 22.56
CA ALA A 10 16.62 42.13 21.44
C ALA A 10 16.01 40.76 21.69
N GLY A 11 14.71 40.72 21.98
CA GLY A 11 13.95 39.49 22.12
C GLY A 11 13.75 38.81 20.76
N ILE A 12 14.32 37.61 20.58
CA ILE A 12 14.08 36.76 19.42
C ILE A 12 12.76 36.04 19.66
N CYS A 13 11.68 36.50 19.01
CA CYS A 13 10.43 35.75 18.90
C CYS A 13 10.63 34.57 17.92
N ALA A 14 10.81 33.36 18.45
CA ALA A 14 10.76 32.15 17.65
C ALA A 14 9.30 31.90 17.21
N LEU A 15 8.99 32.17 15.95
CA LEU A 15 7.73 31.73 15.34
C LEU A 15 7.80 30.19 15.21
N ALA A 16 7.09 29.48 16.10
CA ALA A 16 6.81 28.07 15.91
C ALA A 16 5.80 27.94 14.76
N THR A 17 6.26 27.60 13.57
CA THR A 17 5.39 27.20 12.46
C THR A 17 4.79 25.83 12.79
N ALA A 18 3.58 25.81 13.32
CA ALA A 18 2.79 24.59 13.42
C ALA A 18 2.47 24.13 11.98
N THR A 19 3.17 23.10 11.50
CA THR A 19 2.77 22.38 10.29
C THR A 19 1.43 21.72 10.56
N ALA A 20 0.36 22.31 10.05
CA ALA A 20 -0.96 21.69 10.06
C ALA A 20 -0.84 20.40 9.22
N ILE A 21 -0.92 19.24 9.88
CA ILE A 21 -1.09 17.96 9.23
C ILE A 21 -2.54 17.97 8.72
N THR A 22 -2.72 18.32 7.44
CA THR A 22 -4.01 18.15 6.78
C THR A 22 -4.26 16.64 6.70
N PRO A 23 -5.40 16.13 7.20
CA PRO A 23 -5.73 14.73 7.03
C PRO A 23 -5.77 14.44 5.52
N ALA A 24 -5.08 13.38 5.11
CA ALA A 24 -5.14 12.90 3.74
C ALA A 24 -6.59 12.48 3.46
N VAL A 25 -7.28 13.23 2.62
CA VAL A 25 -8.65 12.91 2.21
C VAL A 25 -8.55 11.95 1.03
N ALA A 26 -9.13 10.76 1.15
CA ALA A 26 -9.18 9.78 0.06
C ALA A 26 -9.73 10.43 -1.22
N LYS A 27 -9.16 10.07 -2.38
CA LYS A 27 -9.71 10.52 -3.65
C LYS A 27 -11.13 9.99 -3.79
N VAL A 28 -12.09 10.88 -3.75
CA VAL A 28 -13.50 10.59 -3.92
C VAL A 28 -13.98 11.32 -5.16
N ASP A 29 -14.55 10.58 -6.10
CA ASP A 29 -15.22 11.13 -7.27
C ASP A 29 -16.73 10.93 -7.09
N GLY A 30 -17.43 12.02 -6.77
CA GLY A 30 -18.85 11.97 -6.39
C GLY A 30 -19.08 11.17 -5.10
N ASP A 31 -19.56 9.94 -5.24
CA ASP A 31 -19.79 8.96 -4.16
C ASP A 31 -18.86 7.74 -4.25
N THR A 32 -17.79 7.81 -5.03
CA THR A 32 -16.88 6.70 -5.30
C THR A 32 -15.47 6.96 -4.77
N ILE A 33 -14.97 6.05 -3.94
CA ILE A 33 -13.58 6.03 -3.48
C ILE A 33 -12.74 5.31 -4.53
N ILE A 34 -11.70 5.97 -5.02
CA ILE A 34 -10.80 5.44 -6.05
C ILE A 34 -9.58 4.81 -5.40
N LEU A 35 -9.38 3.51 -5.63
CA LEU A 35 -8.19 2.75 -5.28
C LEU A 35 -7.22 2.76 -6.47
N GLY A 36 -5.93 2.55 -6.23
CA GLY A 36 -4.92 2.44 -7.29
C GLY A 36 -4.23 1.10 -7.30
N SER A 37 -3.89 0.60 -8.49
CA SER A 37 -3.04 -0.58 -8.63
C SER A 37 -2.13 -0.45 -9.86
N SER A 38 -0.82 -0.56 -9.63
CA SER A 38 0.15 -0.83 -10.68
C SER A 38 0.32 -2.35 -10.75
N ILE A 39 -0.05 -2.97 -11.87
CA ILE A 39 -0.22 -4.41 -11.98
C ILE A 39 0.22 -4.90 -13.35
N SER A 40 0.74 -6.13 -13.43
CA SER A 40 1.24 -6.70 -14.69
C SER A 40 0.08 -7.23 -15.54
N LEU A 41 -0.40 -6.42 -16.47
CA LEU A 41 -1.43 -6.84 -17.44
C LEU A 41 -0.81 -7.39 -18.72
N THR A 42 0.47 -7.07 -18.97
CA THR A 42 1.29 -7.61 -20.05
C THR A 42 2.63 -8.13 -19.53
N GLY A 43 3.44 -8.76 -20.41
CA GLY A 43 4.75 -9.30 -20.07
C GLY A 43 4.69 -10.67 -19.37
N LYS A 44 5.78 -11.06 -18.70
CA LYS A 44 5.96 -12.40 -18.14
C LYS A 44 4.99 -12.77 -17.01
N TYR A 45 4.42 -11.78 -16.34
CA TYR A 45 3.46 -11.98 -15.25
C TYR A 45 2.01 -11.72 -15.65
N ALA A 46 1.72 -11.51 -16.94
CA ALA A 46 0.39 -11.13 -17.42
C ALA A 46 -0.72 -12.08 -16.95
N THR A 47 -0.50 -13.39 -17.04
CA THR A 47 -1.50 -14.37 -16.58
C THR A 47 -1.86 -14.18 -15.11
N ASN A 48 -0.86 -14.05 -14.26
CA ASN A 48 -1.07 -13.85 -12.82
C ASN A 48 -1.68 -12.48 -12.52
N GLY A 49 -1.15 -11.41 -13.12
CA GLY A 49 -1.67 -10.06 -12.96
C GLY A 49 -3.13 -9.93 -13.40
N LEU A 50 -3.54 -10.59 -14.48
CA LEU A 50 -4.95 -10.65 -14.88
C LEU A 50 -5.83 -11.43 -13.89
N HIS A 51 -5.29 -12.47 -13.23
CA HIS A 51 -6.01 -13.16 -12.16
C HIS A 51 -6.18 -12.25 -10.93
N THR A 52 -5.11 -11.53 -10.55
CA THR A 52 -5.15 -10.53 -9.47
C THR A 52 -6.18 -9.45 -9.76
N GLN A 53 -6.19 -8.89 -10.98
CA GLN A 53 -7.18 -7.90 -11.40
C GLN A 53 -8.61 -8.42 -11.26
N ARG A 54 -8.87 -9.63 -11.75
CA ARG A 54 -10.20 -10.25 -11.62
C ARG A 54 -10.63 -10.42 -10.17
N GLY A 55 -9.69 -10.76 -9.28
CA GLY A 55 -9.93 -10.86 -7.84
C GLY A 55 -10.33 -9.51 -7.24
N TYR A 56 -9.62 -8.45 -7.58
CA TYR A 56 -9.95 -7.09 -7.13
C TYR A 56 -11.28 -6.60 -7.70
N ASP A 57 -11.53 -6.81 -8.99
CA ASP A 57 -12.79 -6.43 -9.63
C ASP A 57 -13.98 -7.17 -9.03
N PHE A 58 -13.81 -8.47 -8.71
CA PHE A 58 -14.83 -9.26 -8.03
C PHE A 58 -15.12 -8.73 -6.62
N ALA A 59 -14.08 -8.41 -5.84
CA ALA A 59 -14.24 -7.85 -4.51
C ALA A 59 -14.94 -6.49 -4.55
N VAL A 60 -14.51 -5.60 -5.44
CA VAL A 60 -15.13 -4.28 -5.65
C VAL A 60 -16.60 -4.42 -6.04
N LYS A 61 -16.91 -5.32 -7.00
CA LYS A 61 -18.31 -5.58 -7.39
C LYS A 61 -19.13 -6.07 -6.20
N THR A 62 -18.62 -7.04 -5.44
CA THR A 62 -19.31 -7.62 -4.28
C THR A 62 -19.62 -6.56 -3.22
N ILE A 63 -18.64 -5.72 -2.90
CA ILE A 63 -18.81 -4.62 -1.94
C ILE A 63 -19.83 -3.60 -2.45
N ASN A 64 -19.74 -3.25 -3.72
CA ASN A 64 -20.64 -2.28 -4.35
C ASN A 64 -22.09 -2.77 -4.42
N ASP A 65 -22.29 -4.05 -4.72
CA ASP A 65 -23.63 -4.69 -4.76
C ASP A 65 -24.26 -4.74 -3.35
N ALA A 66 -23.41 -4.92 -2.32
CA ALA A 66 -23.83 -4.88 -0.90
C ALA A 66 -24.10 -3.46 -0.36
N GLY A 67 -24.03 -2.41 -1.20
CA GLY A 67 -24.31 -1.03 -0.82
C GLY A 67 -23.06 -0.16 -0.62
N GLY A 68 -21.86 -0.70 -0.89
CA GLY A 68 -20.59 0.01 -0.79
C GLY A 68 -20.02 0.07 0.63
N VAL A 69 -19.05 0.93 0.83
CA VAL A 69 -18.37 1.16 2.12
C VAL A 69 -19.06 2.32 2.85
N LYS A 70 -19.37 2.14 4.13
CA LYS A 70 -19.94 3.19 4.98
C LYS A 70 -18.84 3.95 5.71
N VAL A 71 -18.79 5.26 5.50
CA VAL A 71 -17.89 6.18 6.21
C VAL A 71 -18.75 7.34 6.76
N ASP A 72 -18.73 7.55 8.05
CA ASP A 72 -19.50 8.60 8.74
C ASP A 72 -20.99 8.66 8.35
N GLY A 73 -21.61 7.47 8.21
CA GLY A 73 -23.02 7.33 7.85
C GLY A 73 -23.35 7.48 6.35
N LYS A 74 -22.38 7.87 5.52
CA LYS A 74 -22.51 7.96 4.06
C LYS A 74 -21.96 6.68 3.41
N SER A 75 -22.65 6.17 2.40
CA SER A 75 -22.20 5.02 1.59
C SER A 75 -21.40 5.50 0.39
N TYR A 76 -20.28 4.81 0.14
CA TYR A 76 -19.40 5.06 -0.99
C TYR A 76 -19.23 3.79 -1.81
N LYS A 77 -19.25 3.91 -3.13
CA LYS A 77 -18.82 2.86 -4.04
C LYS A 77 -17.29 2.81 -4.08
N LEU A 78 -16.75 1.69 -4.52
CA LEU A 78 -15.32 1.53 -4.81
C LEU A 78 -15.10 1.44 -6.31
N ALA A 79 -13.97 1.96 -6.80
CA ALA A 79 -13.44 1.72 -8.13
C ALA A 79 -11.92 1.57 -8.05
N VAL A 80 -11.31 0.95 -9.07
CA VAL A 80 -9.85 0.79 -9.15
C VAL A 80 -9.33 1.41 -10.44
N THR A 81 -8.30 2.25 -10.31
CA THR A 81 -7.49 2.69 -11.44
C THR A 81 -6.31 1.76 -11.59
N TYR A 82 -6.24 1.07 -12.73
CA TYR A 82 -5.14 0.16 -13.05
C TYR A 82 -4.17 0.80 -14.03
N TYR A 83 -2.87 0.55 -13.81
CA TYR A 83 -1.82 0.80 -14.79
C TYR A 83 -1.01 -0.46 -15.03
N ASP A 84 -0.75 -0.75 -16.31
CA ASP A 84 0.09 -1.88 -16.71
C ASP A 84 1.57 -1.57 -16.48
N ASP A 85 2.19 -2.31 -15.58
CA ASP A 85 3.62 -2.21 -15.29
C ASP A 85 4.50 -3.04 -16.25
N GLU A 86 3.88 -3.74 -17.19
CA GLU A 86 4.56 -4.56 -18.20
C GLU A 86 5.50 -5.60 -17.57
N SER A 87 5.19 -6.06 -16.36
CA SER A 87 6.03 -6.98 -15.57
C SER A 87 7.43 -6.44 -15.25
N THR A 88 7.58 -5.11 -15.22
CA THR A 88 8.85 -4.42 -14.98
C THR A 88 8.83 -3.68 -13.64
N PRO A 89 9.66 -4.09 -12.65
CA PRO A 89 9.62 -3.50 -11.30
C PRO A 89 9.82 -1.98 -11.26
N ALA A 90 10.76 -1.45 -12.07
CA ALA A 90 11.01 0.00 -12.12
C ALA A 90 9.79 0.76 -12.66
N ARG A 91 9.11 0.23 -13.70
CA ARG A 91 7.88 0.82 -14.24
C ARG A 91 6.76 0.74 -13.21
N GLY A 92 6.63 -0.38 -12.50
CA GLY A 92 5.66 -0.54 -11.42
C GLY A 92 5.80 0.54 -10.35
N ALA A 93 7.03 0.83 -9.90
CA ALA A 93 7.29 1.90 -8.95
C ALA A 93 6.94 3.28 -9.50
N GLN A 94 7.28 3.59 -10.76
CA GLN A 94 6.93 4.86 -11.41
C GLN A 94 5.42 5.05 -11.53
N LEU A 95 4.69 3.99 -11.87
CA LEU A 95 3.23 4.05 -12.00
C LEU A 95 2.54 4.15 -10.64
N ALA A 96 3.08 3.53 -9.60
CA ALA A 96 2.61 3.72 -8.22
C ALA A 96 2.80 5.18 -7.76
N GLU A 97 3.94 5.79 -8.06
CA GLU A 97 4.18 7.21 -7.78
C GLU A 97 3.21 8.11 -8.56
N ARG A 98 2.92 7.79 -9.82
CA ARG A 98 1.92 8.50 -10.63
C ARG A 98 0.52 8.40 -10.01
N LEU A 99 0.07 7.18 -9.66
CA LEU A 99 -1.23 6.95 -9.01
C LEU A 99 -1.39 7.82 -7.75
N ILE A 100 -0.34 7.91 -6.94
CA ILE A 100 -0.38 8.67 -5.69
C ILE A 100 -0.31 10.17 -5.94
N GLN A 101 0.67 10.64 -6.74
CA GLN A 101 0.94 12.07 -6.86
C GLN A 101 0.10 12.78 -7.91
N GLN A 102 -0.19 12.13 -9.04
CA GLN A 102 -0.92 12.76 -10.14
C GLN A 102 -2.40 12.43 -10.09
N ASP A 103 -2.73 11.15 -9.83
CA ASP A 103 -4.12 10.71 -9.78
C ASP A 103 -4.74 10.88 -8.38
N GLY A 104 -3.94 11.20 -7.35
CA GLY A 104 -4.40 11.49 -5.99
C GLY A 104 -4.95 10.28 -5.25
N VAL A 105 -4.53 9.07 -5.61
CA VAL A 105 -4.95 7.83 -4.94
C VAL A 105 -4.38 7.77 -3.52
N GLN A 106 -5.23 7.40 -2.56
CA GLN A 106 -4.89 7.34 -1.14
C GLN A 106 -4.84 5.90 -0.60
N TYR A 107 -5.20 4.92 -1.41
CA TYR A 107 -5.17 3.50 -1.07
C TYR A 107 -4.68 2.71 -2.26
N MET A 108 -3.68 1.85 -2.04
CA MET A 108 -3.09 1.02 -3.08
C MET A 108 -3.46 -0.45 -2.88
N LEU A 109 -3.73 -1.13 -3.98
CA LEU A 109 -3.78 -2.58 -4.07
C LEU A 109 -2.48 -3.09 -4.68
N GLY A 110 -1.88 -4.08 -4.05
CA GLY A 110 -0.58 -4.60 -4.44
C GLY A 110 -0.59 -5.38 -5.75
N PRO A 111 0.57 -5.56 -6.38
CA PRO A 111 0.74 -6.33 -7.62
C PRO A 111 0.90 -7.82 -7.35
N TYR A 112 0.84 -8.64 -8.41
CA TYR A 112 1.40 -9.98 -8.38
C TYR A 112 2.91 -9.95 -8.22
N SER A 113 3.39 -10.86 -7.40
CA SER A 113 4.77 -11.25 -7.08
C SER A 113 5.50 -10.37 -6.06
N SER A 114 6.32 -11.04 -5.25
CA SER A 114 7.21 -10.40 -4.26
C SER A 114 8.21 -9.44 -4.91
N GLY A 115 8.65 -9.71 -6.16
CA GLY A 115 9.58 -8.84 -6.87
C GLY A 115 8.96 -7.50 -7.24
N MET A 116 7.71 -7.50 -7.70
CA MET A 116 6.97 -6.29 -8.01
C MET A 116 6.62 -5.53 -6.72
N THR A 117 6.12 -6.23 -5.70
CA THR A 117 5.82 -5.64 -4.38
C THR A 117 7.04 -4.97 -3.78
N LYS A 118 8.23 -5.60 -3.87
CA LYS A 118 9.49 -5.03 -3.37
C LYS A 118 9.85 -3.69 -4.02
N ALA A 119 9.47 -3.49 -5.28
CA ALA A 119 9.72 -2.22 -5.98
C ALA A 119 8.67 -1.14 -5.65
N ILE A 120 7.41 -1.54 -5.42
CA ILE A 120 6.28 -0.63 -5.22
C ILE A 120 6.11 -0.23 -3.75
N ALA A 121 6.33 -1.14 -2.81
CA ALA A 121 6.15 -0.89 -1.38
C ALA A 121 6.93 0.33 -0.84
N PRO A 122 8.21 0.57 -1.25
CA PRO A 122 8.92 1.79 -0.84
C PRO A 122 8.25 3.09 -1.30
N VAL A 123 7.52 3.06 -2.42
CA VAL A 123 6.78 4.23 -2.92
C VAL A 123 5.58 4.51 -2.01
N SER A 124 4.78 3.50 -1.71
CA SER A 124 3.66 3.61 -0.76
C SER A 124 4.15 4.10 0.62
N GLU A 125 5.25 3.54 1.11
CA GLU A 125 5.87 3.96 2.38
C GLU A 125 6.32 5.42 2.36
N LYS A 126 7.02 5.86 1.27
CA LYS A 126 7.50 7.23 1.09
C LYS A 126 6.38 8.26 1.19
N PHE A 127 5.22 7.94 0.63
CA PHE A 127 4.08 8.86 0.60
C PHE A 127 3.05 8.63 1.73
N GLY A 128 3.27 7.64 2.59
CA GLY A 128 2.35 7.32 3.67
C GLY A 128 1.00 6.78 3.18
N VAL A 129 0.97 6.15 2.00
CA VAL A 129 -0.23 5.59 1.39
C VAL A 129 -0.29 4.09 1.70
N PRO A 130 -1.33 3.60 2.40
CA PRO A 130 -1.44 2.18 2.69
C PRO A 130 -1.60 1.34 1.42
N MET A 131 -0.84 0.25 1.34
CA MET A 131 -0.92 -0.76 0.29
C MET A 131 -1.29 -2.11 0.89
N VAL A 132 -2.37 -2.70 0.38
CA VAL A 132 -2.79 -4.06 0.73
C VAL A 132 -2.23 -5.02 -0.32
N GLU A 133 -1.36 -5.92 0.12
CA GLU A 133 -0.69 -6.91 -0.71
C GLU A 133 -1.36 -8.28 -0.58
N ALA A 134 -1.75 -8.87 -1.71
CA ALA A 134 -2.46 -10.13 -1.77
C ALA A 134 -1.62 -11.31 -2.30
N GLU A 135 -0.47 -11.06 -2.96
CA GLU A 135 0.27 -12.09 -3.68
C GLU A 135 1.81 -12.03 -3.54
N GLY A 136 2.32 -11.07 -2.78
CA GLY A 136 3.74 -10.94 -2.44
C GLY A 136 4.09 -11.76 -1.20
N ALA A 137 4.34 -13.06 -1.35
CA ALA A 137 4.47 -14.00 -0.23
C ALA A 137 5.86 -14.05 0.43
N SER A 138 6.85 -13.26 -0.02
CA SER A 138 8.19 -13.30 0.57
C SER A 138 8.22 -12.63 1.95
N ARG A 139 8.68 -13.35 2.97
CA ARG A 139 8.89 -12.81 4.32
C ARG A 139 9.73 -11.53 4.33
N SER A 140 10.71 -11.43 3.41
CA SER A 140 11.58 -10.26 3.34
C SER A 140 10.86 -8.94 3.04
N LEU A 141 9.64 -8.97 2.52
CA LEU A 141 8.81 -7.78 2.33
C LEU A 141 8.36 -7.19 3.68
N PHE A 142 8.10 -8.04 4.65
CA PHE A 142 7.48 -7.69 5.93
C PHE A 142 8.51 -7.53 7.07
N THR A 143 9.81 -7.62 6.75
CA THR A 143 10.91 -7.38 7.69
C THR A 143 11.66 -6.07 7.44
N GLN A 144 11.17 -5.24 6.50
CA GLN A 144 11.77 -3.94 6.18
C GLN A 144 11.36 -2.81 7.15
N GLY A 145 10.41 -3.06 8.03
CA GLY A 145 9.87 -2.05 8.95
C GLY A 145 8.89 -1.07 8.31
N TYR A 146 8.31 -1.42 7.15
CA TYR A 146 7.25 -0.63 6.52
C TYR A 146 6.02 -0.51 7.42
N LYS A 147 5.45 0.69 7.49
CA LYS A 147 4.24 1.01 8.25
C LYS A 147 2.97 0.97 7.40
N TYR A 148 3.14 1.07 6.09
CA TYR A 148 2.04 1.21 5.13
C TYR A 148 1.90 0.00 4.20
N LEU A 149 2.63 -1.10 4.44
CA LEU A 149 2.48 -2.37 3.73
C LEU A 149 1.74 -3.37 4.61
N PHE A 150 0.59 -3.87 4.13
CA PHE A 150 -0.25 -4.84 4.80
C PHE A 150 -0.44 -6.06 3.91
N ALA A 151 -0.28 -7.27 4.47
CA ALA A 151 -0.51 -8.52 3.74
C ALA A 151 -1.79 -9.21 4.19
N VAL A 152 -2.52 -9.78 3.23
CA VAL A 152 -3.71 -10.62 3.46
C VAL A 152 -3.47 -12.10 3.14
N LEU A 153 -2.19 -12.49 3.04
CA LEU A 153 -1.74 -13.86 2.81
C LEU A 153 -0.66 -14.24 3.82
N SER A 154 -0.46 -15.54 4.03
CA SER A 154 0.69 -16.04 4.78
C SER A 154 1.97 -15.98 3.93
N THR A 155 3.13 -15.90 4.58
CA THR A 155 4.40 -16.00 3.85
C THR A 155 4.64 -17.40 3.30
N SER A 156 5.40 -17.51 2.20
CA SER A 156 5.65 -18.78 1.51
C SER A 156 6.31 -19.85 2.38
N GLU A 157 7.00 -19.47 3.44
CA GLU A 157 7.57 -20.39 4.44
C GLU A 157 6.51 -21.20 5.18
N GLN A 158 5.28 -20.69 5.26
CA GLN A 158 4.17 -21.32 5.96
C GLN A 158 3.32 -22.23 5.08
N TYR A 159 3.48 -22.16 3.76
CA TYR A 159 2.60 -22.89 2.81
C TYR A 159 2.61 -24.40 2.98
N LEU A 160 3.76 -24.96 3.30
CA LEU A 160 3.94 -26.41 3.48
C LEU A 160 4.22 -26.82 4.93
N ALA A 161 4.18 -25.91 5.89
CA ALA A 161 4.54 -26.18 7.27
C ALA A 161 3.76 -27.40 7.82
N THR A 162 2.44 -27.40 7.71
CA THR A 162 1.59 -28.50 8.17
C THR A 162 1.92 -29.83 7.46
N ALA A 163 2.19 -29.80 6.15
CA ALA A 163 2.53 -31.03 5.42
C ALA A 163 3.89 -31.58 5.86
N VAL A 164 4.86 -30.72 6.13
CA VAL A 164 6.17 -31.13 6.66
C VAL A 164 6.05 -31.70 8.07
N ASP A 165 5.26 -31.07 8.94
CA ASP A 165 5.01 -31.56 10.30
C ASP A 165 4.32 -32.93 10.29
N MET A 166 3.30 -33.12 9.46
CA MET A 166 2.63 -34.42 9.29
C MET A 166 3.60 -35.50 8.80
N ALA A 167 4.44 -35.20 7.81
CA ALA A 167 5.43 -36.15 7.32
C ALA A 167 6.47 -36.52 8.39
N ALA A 168 6.88 -35.56 9.22
CA ALA A 168 7.79 -35.78 10.32
C ALA A 168 7.18 -36.65 11.43
N GLU A 169 5.90 -36.45 11.72
CA GLU A 169 5.17 -37.28 12.70
C GLU A 169 4.99 -38.74 12.23
N GLU A 170 4.59 -38.93 10.95
CA GLU A 170 4.48 -40.25 10.35
C GLU A 170 5.82 -41.01 10.34
N ARG A 171 6.92 -40.33 10.06
CA ARG A 171 8.25 -40.91 10.16
C ARG A 171 8.58 -41.41 11.57
N LYS A 172 8.21 -40.65 12.61
CA LYS A 172 8.44 -41.07 14.02
C LYS A 172 7.65 -42.32 14.44
N LYS A 173 6.50 -42.58 13.82
CA LYS A 173 5.67 -43.75 14.09
C LYS A 173 6.22 -45.03 13.46
N ASN A 174 7.04 -44.92 12.42
CA ASN A 174 7.55 -46.02 11.61
C ASN A 174 9.01 -46.42 11.94
N PHE A 175 9.61 -45.81 12.97
CA PHE A 175 10.92 -46.11 13.55
C PHE A 175 10.84 -46.17 15.09
#